data_8aca577960caad506699a7219ffe50d4
#
_entry.id   8aca577960caad506699a7219ffe50d4
#
_cell.length_a   1.000
_cell.length_b   1.000
_cell.length_c   1.000
_cell.angle_alpha   90.00
_cell.angle_beta   90.00
_cell.angle_gamma   90.00
#
_symmetry.space_group_name_H-M   'P 1'
#
loop_
_entity.id
_entity.type
_entity.pdbx_description
1 polymer ?
#
loop_
_entity_poly.entity_id
_entity_poly.type
_entity_poly.pdbx_seq_one_letter_code
_entity_poly.pdbx_strand_id
1 'polypeptide(L)'
;LLIDTIEELVPGVRATGKKCVTYNEPYFAGHFPQEPVMPGVLIIEALAQTGAVAILSKPENKGKIAYFASINNAKFKNKVVPGDTLTLEVEIIKEKGPMGVGRAKATNQDGKVAVIAELTFAVGA
;
A
#
# COMPACT_ATOMS: atom_id res chain seq x y z
N LEU A 1 -3.56 -10.81 4.05
CA LEU A 1 -3.56 -9.51 3.37
C LEU A 1 -3.78 -8.38 4.37
N LEU A 2 -3.12 -7.25 4.12
CA LEU A 2 -3.27 -6.05 4.94
C LEU A 2 -4.35 -5.10 4.42
N ILE A 3 -4.95 -5.42 3.28
CA ILE A 3 -5.99 -4.60 2.66
C ILE A 3 -7.34 -5.25 2.94
N ASP A 4 -8.32 -4.47 3.37
CA ASP A 4 -9.66 -4.98 3.62
C ASP A 4 -10.49 -5.02 2.34
N THR A 5 -10.46 -3.95 1.55
CA THR A 5 -11.21 -3.85 0.30
C THR A 5 -10.43 -3.06 -0.75
N ILE A 6 -10.75 -3.31 -2.01
CA ILE A 6 -10.35 -2.45 -3.12
C ILE A 6 -11.60 -1.69 -3.58
N GLU A 7 -11.56 -0.37 -3.50
CA GLU A 7 -12.71 0.48 -3.83
C GLU A 7 -12.69 1.01 -5.25
N GLU A 8 -11.52 1.21 -5.82
CA GLU A 8 -11.36 1.67 -7.18
C GLU A 8 -10.20 0.96 -7.83
N LEU A 9 -10.39 0.52 -9.05
CA LEU A 9 -9.36 -0.18 -9.81
C LEU A 9 -9.45 0.19 -11.28
N VAL A 10 -8.36 0.76 -11.80
CA VAL A 10 -8.17 0.94 -13.24
C VAL A 10 -6.92 0.15 -13.59
N PRO A 11 -7.06 -1.02 -14.24
CA PRO A 11 -5.93 -1.92 -14.49
C PRO A 11 -4.75 -1.22 -15.15
N GLY A 12 -3.55 -1.40 -14.58
CA GLY A 12 -2.33 -0.80 -15.08
C GLY A 12 -2.20 0.69 -14.83
N VAL A 13 -3.18 1.34 -14.22
CA VAL A 13 -3.20 2.79 -14.00
C VAL A 13 -3.17 3.11 -12.51
N ARG A 14 -4.16 2.66 -11.77
CA ARG A 14 -4.23 2.94 -10.34
C ARG A 14 -5.16 1.98 -9.60
N ALA A 15 -4.98 1.93 -8.29
CA ALA A 15 -5.91 1.25 -7.39
C ALA A 15 -6.04 2.06 -6.10
N THR A 16 -7.23 2.03 -5.52
CA THR A 16 -7.50 2.60 -4.21
C THR A 16 -8.06 1.50 -3.32
N GLY A 17 -7.39 1.26 -2.21
CA GLY A 17 -7.81 0.28 -1.22
C GLY A 17 -8.15 0.93 0.11
N LYS A 18 -8.75 0.15 0.99
CA LYS A 18 -9.06 0.55 2.36
C LYS A 18 -8.51 -0.45 3.35
N LYS A 19 -8.07 0.08 4.47
CA LYS A 19 -7.62 -0.71 5.63
C LYS A 19 -8.20 -0.09 6.88
N CYS A 20 -9.06 -0.84 7.58
CA CYS A 20 -9.54 -0.45 8.90
C CYS A 20 -8.55 -0.96 9.95
N VAL A 21 -7.93 -0.05 10.67
CA VAL A 21 -6.92 -0.39 11.67
C VAL A 21 -7.63 -0.71 12.98
N THR A 22 -7.52 -1.95 13.44
CA THR A 22 -8.21 -2.42 14.65
C THR A 22 -7.23 -2.70 15.77
N TYR A 23 -7.69 -2.60 17.01
CA TYR A 23 -6.88 -2.88 18.19
C TYR A 23 -6.45 -4.34 18.29
N ASN A 24 -7.19 -5.25 17.68
CA ASN A 24 -6.94 -6.69 17.73
C ASN A 24 -5.87 -7.17 16.74
N GLU A 25 -5.29 -6.28 15.96
CA GLU A 25 -4.24 -6.65 15.02
C GLU A 25 -3.01 -7.16 15.77
N PRO A 26 -2.42 -8.31 15.37
CA PRO A 26 -1.32 -8.93 16.13
C PRO A 26 -0.11 -8.03 16.34
N TYR A 27 0.19 -7.15 15.40
CA TYR A 27 1.38 -6.28 15.51
C TYR A 27 1.29 -5.27 16.66
N PHE A 28 0.09 -4.97 17.17
CA PHE A 28 -0.04 -4.06 18.29
C PHE A 28 0.39 -4.70 19.62
N ALA A 29 0.40 -6.02 19.72
CA ALA A 29 0.80 -6.72 20.94
C ALA A 29 2.28 -6.47 21.28
N GLY A 30 3.13 -6.29 20.27
CA GLY A 30 4.57 -6.07 20.46
C GLY A 30 5.06 -4.70 20.08
N HIS A 31 4.19 -3.79 19.64
CA HIS A 31 4.60 -2.48 19.15
C HIS A 31 3.87 -1.39 19.92
N PHE A 32 4.54 -0.85 20.95
CA PHE A 32 4.08 0.20 21.85
C PHE A 32 2.78 -0.17 22.59
N PRO A 33 2.85 -1.10 23.59
CA PRO A 33 1.63 -1.55 24.29
C PRO A 33 0.81 -0.44 24.94
N GLN A 34 1.45 0.65 25.41
CA GLN A 34 0.77 1.78 26.03
C GLN A 34 0.26 2.80 25.00
N GLU A 35 0.81 2.80 23.81
CA GLU A 35 0.42 3.68 22.72
C GLU A 35 0.52 2.88 21.42
N PRO A 36 -0.53 2.10 21.09
CA PRO A 36 -0.49 1.27 19.89
C PRO A 36 -0.39 2.11 18.63
N VAL A 37 0.62 1.85 17.82
CA VAL A 37 0.86 2.54 16.55
C VAL A 37 1.12 1.49 15.48
N MET A 38 0.46 1.62 14.34
CA MET A 38 0.73 0.73 13.21
C MET A 38 2.13 1.00 12.66
N PRO A 39 3.01 -0.03 12.58
CA PRO A 39 4.34 0.16 12.02
C PRO A 39 4.30 0.72 10.60
N GLY A 40 5.14 1.72 10.32
CA GLY A 40 5.19 2.35 9.01
C GLY A 40 5.51 1.37 7.88
N VAL A 41 6.38 0.38 8.16
CA VAL A 41 6.71 -0.64 7.16
C VAL A 41 5.52 -1.49 6.77
N LEU A 42 4.56 -1.71 7.66
CA LEU A 42 3.33 -2.43 7.34
C LEU A 42 2.38 -1.58 6.51
N ILE A 43 2.39 -0.26 6.67
CA ILE A 43 1.63 0.65 5.82
C ILE A 43 2.20 0.60 4.40
N ILE A 44 3.52 0.61 4.26
CA ILE A 44 4.17 0.47 2.95
C ILE A 44 3.82 -0.89 2.32
N GLU A 45 3.81 -1.96 3.11
CA GLU A 45 3.41 -3.27 2.61
C GLU A 45 1.94 -3.27 2.12
N ALA A 46 1.05 -2.61 2.83
CA ALA A 46 -0.34 -2.46 2.40
C ALA A 46 -0.44 -1.67 1.09
N LEU A 47 0.36 -0.61 0.93
CA LEU A 47 0.44 0.15 -0.32
C LEU A 47 1.00 -0.71 -1.45
N ALA A 48 2.02 -1.53 -1.17
CA ALA A 48 2.58 -2.45 -2.15
C ALA A 48 1.54 -3.47 -2.63
N GLN A 49 0.74 -4.01 -1.72
CA GLN A 49 -0.34 -4.93 -2.07
C GLN A 49 -1.40 -4.24 -2.94
N THR A 50 -1.74 -2.99 -2.63
CA THR A 50 -2.66 -2.18 -3.45
C THR A 50 -2.11 -1.98 -4.86
N GLY A 51 -0.83 -1.64 -4.95
CA GLY A 51 -0.14 -1.48 -6.23
C GLY A 51 -0.09 -2.77 -7.04
N ALA A 52 0.14 -3.90 -6.37
CA ALA A 52 0.13 -5.21 -7.02
C ALA A 52 -1.22 -5.50 -7.64
N VAL A 53 -2.32 -5.15 -6.99
CA VAL A 53 -3.67 -5.32 -7.56
C VAL A 53 -3.79 -4.53 -8.87
N ALA A 54 -3.34 -3.27 -8.90
CA ALA A 54 -3.40 -2.46 -10.11
C ALA A 54 -2.62 -3.08 -11.27
N ILE A 55 -1.43 -3.60 -10.99
CA ILE A 55 -0.54 -4.17 -12.00
C ILE A 55 -1.03 -5.52 -12.49
N LEU A 56 -1.37 -6.41 -11.55
CA LEU A 56 -1.70 -7.80 -11.86
C LEU A 56 -3.11 -7.97 -12.42
N SER A 57 -3.94 -6.93 -12.35
CA SER A 57 -5.28 -6.96 -12.96
C SER A 57 -5.26 -6.72 -14.46
N LYS A 58 -4.12 -6.35 -15.05
CA LYS A 58 -3.98 -6.29 -16.50
C LYS A 58 -4.07 -7.70 -17.08
N PRO A 59 -4.82 -7.92 -18.19
CA PRO A 59 -4.98 -9.25 -18.76
C PRO A 59 -3.65 -9.95 -19.09
N GLU A 60 -2.65 -9.22 -19.58
CA GLU A 60 -1.34 -9.77 -19.93
C GLU A 60 -0.54 -10.24 -18.70
N ASN A 61 -0.92 -9.80 -17.50
CA ASN A 61 -0.25 -10.18 -16.27
C ASN A 61 -0.93 -11.32 -15.51
N LYS A 62 -1.96 -11.92 -16.10
CA LYS A 62 -2.68 -13.03 -15.47
C LYS A 62 -1.73 -14.19 -15.16
N GLY A 63 -1.75 -14.63 -13.90
CA GLY A 63 -0.89 -15.72 -13.44
C GLY A 63 0.54 -15.31 -13.11
N LYS A 64 0.87 -14.03 -13.24
CA LYS A 64 2.20 -13.51 -12.90
C LYS A 64 2.25 -13.00 -11.46
N ILE A 65 3.45 -12.70 -11.01
CA ILE A 65 3.73 -12.19 -9.66
C ILE A 65 4.38 -10.81 -9.78
N ALA A 66 4.01 -9.89 -8.89
CA ALA A 66 4.66 -8.61 -8.78
C ALA A 66 5.68 -8.66 -7.63
N TYR A 67 6.91 -8.25 -7.93
CA TYR A 67 7.99 -8.15 -6.96
C TYR A 67 8.34 -6.68 -6.76
N PHE A 68 8.49 -6.27 -5.50
CA PHE A 68 8.91 -4.91 -5.20
C PHE A 68 10.43 -4.89 -5.04
N ALA A 69 11.10 -4.19 -5.96
CA ALA A 69 12.55 -4.15 -6.05
C ALA A 69 13.15 -3.05 -5.15
N SER A 70 12.44 -1.94 -4.97
CA SER A 70 12.91 -0.86 -4.11
C SER A 70 11.79 0.04 -3.65
N ILE A 71 12.05 0.74 -2.54
CA ILE A 71 11.18 1.78 -1.98
C ILE A 71 12.03 3.05 -1.94
N ASN A 72 11.55 4.10 -2.61
CA ASN A 72 12.27 5.37 -2.67
C ASN A 72 11.43 6.49 -2.09
N ASN A 73 12.11 7.48 -1.51
CA ASN A 73 11.46 8.70 -1.02
C ASN A 73 10.33 8.43 -0.02
N ALA A 74 10.47 7.37 0.79
CA ALA A 74 9.47 7.04 1.80
C ALA A 74 9.49 8.10 2.90
N LYS A 75 8.31 8.67 3.20
CA LYS A 75 8.14 9.65 4.26
C LYS A 75 6.99 9.25 5.16
N PHE A 76 7.25 9.17 6.45
CA PHE A 76 6.28 8.84 7.49
C PHE A 76 5.86 10.13 8.17
N LYS A 77 4.65 10.62 7.86
CA LYS A 77 4.24 11.96 8.26
C LYS A 77 3.36 12.01 9.50
N ASN A 78 2.52 11.00 9.69
CA ASN A 78 1.60 10.94 10.82
C ASN A 78 1.46 9.52 11.33
N LYS A 79 1.26 9.36 12.63
CA LYS A 79 1.00 8.07 13.26
C LYS A 79 -0.34 7.50 12.80
N VAL A 80 -0.42 6.19 12.73
CA VAL A 80 -1.65 5.44 12.47
C VAL A 80 -1.96 4.60 13.70
N VAL A 81 -3.14 4.76 14.24
CA VAL A 81 -3.56 4.12 15.48
C VAL A 81 -4.86 3.34 15.28
N PRO A 82 -5.19 2.41 16.21
CA PRO A 82 -6.48 1.72 16.15
C PRO A 82 -7.64 2.71 16.10
N GLY A 83 -8.62 2.44 15.25
CA GLY A 83 -9.74 3.34 14.97
C GLY A 83 -9.56 4.13 13.69
N ASP A 84 -8.33 4.25 13.18
CA ASP A 84 -8.11 4.91 11.90
C ASP A 84 -8.58 4.03 10.74
N THR A 85 -9.08 4.69 9.70
CA THR A 85 -9.35 4.06 8.42
C THR A 85 -8.39 4.65 7.40
N LEU A 86 -7.54 3.80 6.81
CA LEU A 86 -6.58 4.24 5.82
C LEU A 86 -7.17 4.09 4.42
N THR A 87 -7.04 5.14 3.63
CA THR A 87 -7.22 5.09 2.18
C THR A 87 -5.83 4.90 1.58
N LEU A 88 -5.68 3.81 0.83
CA LEU A 88 -4.41 3.39 0.24
C LEU A 88 -4.48 3.64 -1.26
N GLU A 89 -3.74 4.62 -1.75
CA GLU A 89 -3.77 5.01 -3.16
C GLU A 89 -2.42 4.72 -3.81
N VAL A 90 -2.45 4.00 -4.93
CA VAL A 90 -1.24 3.76 -5.74
C VAL A 90 -1.57 4.07 -7.19
N GLU A 91 -0.76 4.94 -7.79
CA GLU A 91 -0.84 5.31 -9.19
C GLU A 91 0.42 4.83 -9.90
N ILE A 92 0.26 4.12 -11.01
CA ILE A 92 1.39 3.66 -11.81
C ILE A 92 1.82 4.84 -12.69
N ILE A 93 3.01 5.39 -12.41
CA ILE A 93 3.49 6.60 -13.07
C ILE A 93 4.50 6.31 -14.18
N LYS A 94 5.03 5.09 -14.25
CA LYS A 94 6.03 4.72 -15.23
C LYS A 94 6.06 3.21 -15.40
N GLU A 95 6.09 2.76 -16.65
CA GLU A 95 6.29 1.36 -16.99
C GLU A 95 7.31 1.23 -18.12
N LYS A 96 8.21 0.25 -18.00
CA LYS A 96 9.19 -0.06 -19.02
C LYS A 96 9.46 -1.56 -18.99
N GLY A 97 8.91 -2.28 -19.97
CA GLY A 97 8.97 -3.73 -19.98
C GLY A 97 8.29 -4.32 -18.74
N PRO A 98 8.96 -5.25 -18.04
CA PRO A 98 8.40 -5.83 -16.82
C PRO A 98 8.54 -4.93 -15.59
N MET A 99 9.27 -3.80 -15.71
CA MET A 99 9.54 -2.89 -14.60
C MET A 99 8.57 -1.73 -14.59
N GLY A 100 8.31 -1.18 -13.41
CA GLY A 100 7.50 0.01 -13.29
C GLY A 100 7.68 0.70 -11.95
N VAL A 101 7.11 1.91 -11.84
CA VAL A 101 7.14 2.71 -10.63
C VAL A 101 5.72 3.13 -10.29
N GLY A 102 5.35 2.94 -9.02
CA GLY A 102 4.08 3.41 -8.48
C GLY A 102 4.33 4.52 -7.46
N ARG A 103 3.47 5.53 -7.51
CA ARG A 103 3.41 6.56 -6.48
C ARG A 103 2.35 6.17 -5.47
N ALA A 104 2.73 6.07 -4.20
CA ALA A 104 1.90 5.52 -3.14
C ALA A 104 1.62 6.54 -2.05
N LYS A 105 0.40 6.56 -1.55
CA LYS A 105 0.00 7.45 -0.46
C LYS A 105 -1.05 6.76 0.41
N ALA A 106 -0.85 6.81 1.72
CA ALA A 106 -1.83 6.38 2.70
C ALA A 106 -2.33 7.58 3.48
N THR A 107 -3.64 7.73 3.57
CA THR A 107 -4.31 8.87 4.20
C THR A 107 -5.33 8.35 5.22
N ASN A 108 -5.43 8.99 6.39
CA ASN A 108 -6.43 8.61 7.38
C ASN A 108 -7.80 9.24 7.06
N GLN A 109 -8.81 8.95 7.89
CA GLN A 109 -10.18 9.44 7.72
C GLN A 109 -10.30 10.96 7.81
N ASP A 110 -9.34 11.64 8.43
CA ASP A 110 -9.33 13.09 8.57
C ASP A 110 -8.58 13.78 7.43
N GLY A 111 -8.16 13.03 6.43
CA GLY A 111 -7.40 13.55 5.30
C GLY A 111 -5.92 13.78 5.60
N LYS A 112 -5.42 13.31 6.75
CA LYS A 112 -4.00 13.45 7.08
C LYS A 112 -3.20 12.35 6.40
N VAL A 113 -2.13 12.74 5.72
CA VAL A 113 -1.22 11.79 5.07
C VAL A 113 -0.38 11.11 6.14
N ALA A 114 -0.45 9.78 6.17
CA ALA A 114 0.38 8.98 7.07
C ALA A 114 1.72 8.65 6.41
N VAL A 115 1.69 8.16 5.17
CA VAL A 115 2.89 7.71 4.44
C VAL A 115 2.76 8.12 2.98
N ILE A 116 3.89 8.55 2.40
CA ILE A 116 4.06 8.66 0.95
C ILE A 116 5.34 7.90 0.57
N ALA A 117 5.35 7.30 -0.62
CA ALA A 117 6.52 6.58 -1.11
C ALA A 117 6.43 6.37 -2.62
N GLU A 118 7.58 6.06 -3.23
CA GLU A 118 7.62 5.52 -4.58
C GLU A 118 8.05 4.07 -4.50
N LEU A 119 7.32 3.21 -5.19
CA LEU A 119 7.55 1.77 -5.19
C LEU A 119 7.98 1.34 -6.58
N THR A 120 9.17 0.76 -6.69
CA THR A 120 9.64 0.16 -7.93
C THR A 120 9.30 -1.31 -7.92
N PHE A 121 8.67 -1.80 -8.97
CA PHE A 121 8.24 -3.19 -9.07
C PHE A 121 8.70 -3.84 -10.35
N ALA A 122 8.73 -5.18 -10.35
CA ALA A 122 8.94 -6.01 -11.52
C ALA A 122 7.87 -7.08 -11.58
N VAL A 123 7.41 -7.40 -12.79
CA VAL A 123 6.41 -8.45 -13.02
C VAL A 123 7.11 -9.65 -13.64
N GLY A 124 6.88 -10.84 -13.06
CA GLY A 124 7.47 -12.07 -13.55
C GLY A 124 6.53 -13.27 -13.43
N ALA A 125 6.95 -14.34 -14.01
CA ALA A 125 6.18 -15.59 -13.99
C ALA A 125 6.31 -16.28 -12.62
#